data_9d09e304c51c81ac41e84f941ccf877b
#
_entry.id   9d09e304c51c81ac41e84f941ccf877b
#
_cell.length_a   1.000
_cell.length_b   1.000
_cell.length_c   1.000
_cell.angle_alpha   90.00
_cell.angle_beta   90.00
_cell.angle_gamma   90.00
#
_symmetry.space_group_name_H-M   'P 1'
#
loop_
_entity.id
_entity.type
_entity.pdbx_description
1 polymer ?
#
loop_
_entity_poly.entity_id
_entity_poly.type
_entity_poly.pdbx_seq_one_letter_code
_entity_poly.pdbx_strand_id
1 'polypeptide(L)' 'MKNLKLIRVINDYTQLKVQMETGIPQSMISKYEKGDLMPTAENLIILAKFYNTSLDFLMDLTDERTPYPPKSK' A
#
# COMPACT_ATOMS: atom_id res chain seq x y z
N MET A 1 -0.49 -7.45 6.27
CA MET A 1 -0.09 -6.02 6.30
C MET A 1 -1.28 -5.18 6.77
N LYS A 2 -1.37 -5.01 8.05
CA LYS A 2 -2.48 -4.30 8.70
C LYS A 2 -2.61 -2.86 8.22
N ASN A 3 -1.48 -2.16 8.07
CA ASN A 3 -1.49 -0.76 7.66
C ASN A 3 -1.90 -0.59 6.20
N LEU A 4 -1.69 -1.59 5.37
CA LEU A 4 -2.14 -1.54 3.98
C LEU A 4 -3.67 -1.45 3.90
N LYS A 5 -4.36 -2.26 4.70
CA LYS A 5 -5.83 -2.19 4.77
C LYS A 5 -6.27 -0.88 5.43
N LEU A 6 -5.57 -0.47 6.49
CA LEU A 6 -5.90 0.75 7.22
C LEU A 6 -5.88 1.98 6.30
N ILE A 7 -4.81 2.15 5.52
CA ILE A 7 -4.70 3.33 4.66
C ILE A 7 -5.74 3.30 3.54
N ARG A 8 -6.10 2.11 3.06
CA ARG A 8 -7.17 1.98 2.08
C ARG A 8 -8.50 2.44 2.65
N VAL A 9 -8.82 1.99 3.87
CA VAL A 9 -10.08 2.34 4.54
C VAL A 9 -10.13 3.82 4.88
N ILE A 10 -9.02 4.38 5.37
CA ILE A 10 -8.92 5.82 5.67
C ILE A 10 -9.23 6.67 4.44
N ASN A 11 -8.76 6.23 3.25
CA ASN A 11 -9.01 6.93 2.00
C ASN A 11 -10.37 6.61 1.40
N ASP A 12 -11.15 5.75 2.05
CA ASP A 12 -12.48 5.34 1.60
C ASP A 12 -12.43 4.66 0.22
N TYR A 13 -11.37 3.89 -0.03
CA TYR A 13 -11.23 3.15 -1.28
C TYR A 13 -11.69 1.71 -1.10
N THR A 14 -12.34 1.17 -2.13
CA THR A 14 -12.58 -0.28 -2.23
C THR A 14 -11.34 -0.96 -2.79
N GLN A 15 -11.22 -2.28 -2.58
CA GLN A 15 -10.15 -3.04 -3.22
C GLN A 15 -10.24 -2.98 -4.75
N LEU A 16 -11.46 -2.93 -5.29
CA LEU A 16 -11.65 -2.81 -6.72
C LEU A 16 -11.12 -1.46 -7.24
N LYS A 17 -11.37 -0.39 -6.50
CA LYS A 17 -10.82 0.93 -6.84
C LYS A 17 -9.30 0.88 -6.93
N VAL A 18 -8.66 0.24 -5.95
CA VAL A 18 -7.20 0.13 -5.93
C VAL A 18 -6.72 -0.69 -7.13
N GLN A 19 -7.41 -1.79 -7.47
CA GLN A 19 -7.07 -2.56 -8.68
C GLN A 19 -7.14 -1.67 -9.93
N MET A 20 -8.20 -0.90 -10.06
CA MET A 20 -8.40 -0.05 -11.24
C MET A 20 -7.31 1.02 -11.37
N GLU A 21 -6.84 1.56 -10.25
CA GLU A 21 -5.86 2.64 -10.25
C GLU A 21 -4.41 2.15 -10.32
N THR A 22 -4.12 0.98 -9.77
CA THR A 22 -2.74 0.47 -9.69
C THR A 22 -2.45 -0.64 -10.69
N GLY A 23 -3.48 -1.31 -11.20
CA GLY A 23 -3.29 -2.50 -12.03
C GLY A 23 -3.00 -3.77 -11.25
N ILE A 24 -2.92 -3.69 -9.93
CA ILE A 24 -2.71 -4.88 -9.09
C ILE A 24 -4.05 -5.59 -8.92
N PRO A 25 -4.14 -6.90 -9.25
CA PRO A 25 -5.42 -7.60 -9.13
C PRO A 25 -5.99 -7.56 -7.72
N GLN A 26 -7.30 -7.43 -7.62
CA GLN A 26 -7.99 -7.35 -6.33
C GLN A 26 -7.69 -8.58 -5.45
N SER A 27 -7.60 -9.76 -6.05
CA SER A 27 -7.29 -10.97 -5.30
C SER A 27 -5.93 -10.89 -4.62
N MET A 28 -4.96 -10.27 -5.26
CA MET A 28 -3.63 -10.06 -4.68
C MET A 28 -3.68 -9.00 -3.58
N ILE A 29 -4.40 -7.90 -3.81
CA ILE A 29 -4.57 -6.85 -2.80
C ILE A 29 -5.16 -7.46 -1.53
N SER A 30 -6.19 -8.30 -1.68
CA SER A 30 -6.82 -8.97 -0.55
C SER A 30 -5.83 -9.84 0.23
N LYS A 31 -4.99 -10.60 -0.48
CA LYS A 31 -3.98 -11.46 0.15
C LYS A 31 -2.91 -10.63 0.86
N TYR A 32 -2.50 -9.52 0.27
CA TYR A 32 -1.54 -8.61 0.90
C TYR A 32 -2.10 -8.05 2.21
N GLU A 33 -3.35 -7.59 2.18
CA GLU A 33 -3.98 -7.00 3.38
C GLU A 33 -4.13 -8.02 4.49
N LYS A 34 -4.41 -9.28 4.16
CA LYS A 34 -4.55 -10.35 5.14
C LYS A 34 -3.21 -10.89 5.63
N GLY A 35 -2.12 -10.60 4.94
CA GLY A 35 -0.82 -11.17 5.26
C GLY A 35 -0.58 -12.55 4.68
N ASP A 36 -1.45 -13.01 3.77
CA ASP A 36 -1.32 -14.32 3.14
C ASP A 36 -0.24 -14.34 2.05
N LEU A 37 0.14 -13.17 1.56
CA LEU A 37 1.14 -13.02 0.52
C LEU A 37 1.86 -11.69 0.70
N MET A 38 3.18 -11.71 0.61
CA MET A 38 3.97 -10.47 0.63
C MET A 38 4.02 -9.87 -0.76
N PRO A 39 3.79 -8.56 -0.90
CA PRO A 39 3.98 -7.89 -2.19
C PRO A 39 5.43 -7.97 -2.65
N THR A 40 5.62 -7.99 -3.97
CA THR A 40 6.95 -7.78 -4.53
C THR A 40 7.41 -6.36 -4.25
N ALA A 41 8.71 -6.11 -4.37
CA ALA A 41 9.25 -4.75 -4.20
C ALA A 41 8.57 -3.78 -5.17
N GLU A 42 8.33 -4.21 -6.42
CA GLU A 42 7.65 -3.40 -7.41
C GLU A 42 6.24 -3.02 -6.97
N ASN A 43 5.45 -3.99 -6.50
CA ASN A 43 4.09 -3.71 -6.07
C ASN A 43 4.05 -2.88 -4.80
N LEU A 44 5.01 -3.06 -3.88
CA LEU A 44 5.13 -2.19 -2.71
C LEU A 44 5.36 -0.74 -3.11
N ILE A 45 6.24 -0.51 -4.08
CA ILE A 45 6.52 0.85 -4.57
C ILE A 45 5.28 1.46 -5.21
N ILE A 46 4.56 0.68 -6.02
CA ILE A 46 3.32 1.14 -6.65
C ILE A 46 2.30 1.56 -5.58
N LEU A 47 2.12 0.72 -4.57
CA LEU A 47 1.17 0.99 -3.49
C LEU A 47 1.58 2.20 -2.65
N ALA A 48 2.88 2.33 -2.34
CA ALA A 48 3.38 3.46 -1.58
C ALA A 48 3.15 4.78 -2.32
N LYS A 49 3.39 4.79 -3.63
CA LYS A 49 3.14 5.98 -4.45
C LYS A 49 1.64 6.27 -4.56
N PHE A 50 0.83 5.24 -4.76
CA PHE A 50 -0.62 5.40 -4.88
C PHE A 50 -1.22 6.00 -3.61
N TYR A 51 -0.82 5.48 -2.45
CA TYR A 51 -1.33 5.97 -1.16
C TYR A 51 -0.56 7.18 -0.62
N ASN A 52 0.51 7.58 -1.30
CA ASN A 52 1.38 8.68 -0.85
C ASN A 52 1.87 8.45 0.58
N THR A 53 2.48 7.30 0.80
CA THR A 53 2.98 6.90 2.12
C THR A 53 4.33 6.19 1.98
N SER A 54 4.96 5.86 3.10
CA SER A 54 6.25 5.19 3.10
C SER A 54 6.09 3.67 3.00
N LEU A 55 7.14 2.99 2.53
CA LEU A 55 7.20 1.54 2.55
C LEU A 55 7.16 1.01 3.98
N ASP A 56 7.83 1.70 4.91
CA ASP A 56 7.83 1.31 6.31
C ASP A 56 6.43 1.28 6.88
N PHE A 57 5.60 2.28 6.56
CA PHE A 57 4.22 2.28 7.03
C PHE A 57 3.45 1.09 6.46
N LEU A 58 3.56 0.85 5.16
CA LEU A 58 2.85 -0.27 4.52
C LEU A 58 3.26 -1.62 5.09
N MET A 59 4.53 -1.74 5.50
CA MET A 59 5.08 -2.98 6.05
C MET A 59 4.86 -3.13 7.56
N ASP A 60 4.06 -2.25 8.17
CA ASP A 60 3.74 -2.26 9.59
C ASP A 60 4.95 -1.99 10.49
N LEU A 61 5.96 -1.30 9.97
CA LEU A 61 7.18 -0.99 10.73
C LEU A 61 7.09 0.33 11.47
N THR A 62 6.09 1.15 11.17
CA THR A 62 5.87 2.45 11.80
C THR A 62 4.39 2.82 11.74
N ASP A 63 3.94 3.68 12.65
CA ASP A 63 2.62 4.27 12.59
C ASP A 63 2.59 5.60 11.84
N GLU A 64 3.76 6.09 11.41
CA GLU A 64 3.87 7.36 10.69
C GLU A 64 3.52 7.16 9.22
N ARG A 65 2.44 7.80 8.77
CA ARG A 65 1.95 7.67 7.39
C ARG A 65 2.61 8.62 6.41
N THR A 66 3.36 9.60 6.88
CA THR A 66 3.99 10.60 6.02
C THR A 66 5.00 9.92 5.10
N PRO A 67 4.97 10.19 3.79
CA PRO A 67 5.94 9.60 2.88
C PRO A 67 7.33 10.16 3.14
N TYR A 68 8.34 9.42 2.67
CA TYR A 68 9.71 9.92 2.74
C TYR A 68 9.84 11.21 1.94
N PRO A 69 10.74 12.13 2.36
CA PRO A 69 11.00 13.32 1.54
C PRO A 69 11.51 12.91 0.16
N PRO A 70 11.24 13.73 -0.88
CA PRO A 70 11.80 13.45 -2.19
C PRO A 70 13.31 13.39 -2.12
N LYS A 71 13.89 12.48 -2.91
CA LYS A 71 15.33 12.35 -2.97
C LYS A 71 15.93 13.59 -3.60
N SER A 72 16.90 14.20 -2.91
CA SER A 72 17.66 15.33 -3.45
C SER A 72 18.54 14.86 -4.59
N LYS A 73 18.78 15.77 -5.51
CA LYS A 73 19.71 15.52 -6.61
C LYS A 73 21.03 16.22 -6.37
#